data_9ea257c2bcf577220bbde4b176ec8b45
#
_entry.id   9ea257c2bcf577220bbde4b176ec8b45
#
_cell.length_a   1.000
_cell.length_b   1.000
_cell.length_c   1.000
_cell.angle_alpha   90.00
_cell.angle_beta   90.00
_cell.angle_gamma   90.00
#
_symmetry.space_group_name_H-M   'P 1'
#
loop_
_entity.id
_entity.type
_entity.pdbx_description
1 polymer ?
#
loop_
_entity_poly.entity_id
_entity_poly.type
_entity_poly.pdbx_seq_one_letter_code
_entity_poly.pdbx_strand_id
1 'polypeptide(L)'
;MTVHTGRHFLQIPGPTNVPDRVLRAMDMPTLDHRGPEFAELGFAVLAGMQRVFRTKQPVIIFPSSGTGAWEAAMVNVLAPGDKVLMCETGQFAVLWRGIADKFKLDVDFIPSDWRHGADLAEMEKRLAADKQHAIKAVCVVHNETSTGCVTPPLEVRKLLDRVKHPALLMVDTISGLGSMEYEHDAWGIDVSVAGSQKGLMLPPGLGFNAVSEKALAVAKANPGMRSYWDWQEVIGFNKLGTFPYTPATNLLYGLREAIKMLEEEALENVWTRHKRHSAATRAAIKVWGLETQCADPAAYSPALTGVRVPDGHDADAFRKVVLEKFDMSLGTGLNKVKGKVFRIGHIGHFNDLMLIGTLAGVEMGLDLAKIPHRSGGVLAAMDVLKGRDAVPMTKAQVA
;
A
#
# COMPACT_ATOMS: atom_id res chain seq x y z
N MET A 1 29.66 14.44 9.62
CA MET A 1 28.85 13.32 9.07
C MET A 1 29.71 12.07 9.18
N THR A 2 29.16 11.00 9.75
CA THR A 2 29.84 9.70 9.78
C THR A 2 29.78 9.11 8.36
N VAL A 3 30.90 8.69 7.81
CA VAL A 3 30.93 7.98 6.52
C VAL A 3 30.59 6.51 6.81
N HIS A 4 29.52 6.01 6.22
CA HIS A 4 29.15 4.61 6.28
C HIS A 4 29.57 3.89 5.01
N THR A 5 29.97 2.62 5.13
CA THR A 5 30.30 1.74 4.00
C THR A 5 29.18 0.72 3.79
N GLY A 6 29.02 0.24 2.58
CA GLY A 6 27.96 -0.70 2.22
C GLY A 6 26.71 0.00 1.71
N ARG A 7 25.60 -0.75 1.62
CA ARG A 7 24.30 -0.22 1.18
C ARG A 7 23.52 0.30 2.39
N HIS A 8 22.87 1.44 2.24
CA HIS A 8 21.89 1.95 3.19
C HIS A 8 20.75 0.95 3.42
N PHE A 9 20.39 0.71 4.69
CA PHE A 9 19.25 -0.10 5.05
C PHE A 9 17.97 0.73 5.05
N LEU A 10 17.23 0.69 3.93
CA LEU A 10 15.96 1.40 3.80
C LEU A 10 14.81 0.49 4.30
N GLN A 11 14.46 0.60 5.57
CA GLN A 11 13.45 -0.25 6.24
C GLN A 11 12.21 0.53 6.67
N ILE A 12 11.87 1.56 5.91
CA ILE A 12 10.61 2.28 6.04
C ILE A 12 9.50 1.53 5.29
N PRO A 13 8.22 1.71 5.65
CA PRO A 13 7.11 1.06 4.93
C PRO A 13 6.78 1.77 3.59
N GLY A 14 7.80 2.16 2.85
CA GLY A 14 7.77 2.83 1.57
C GLY A 14 8.13 4.33 1.64
N PRO A 15 8.85 4.82 0.58
CA PRO A 15 9.29 4.06 -0.60
C PRO A 15 10.15 2.85 -0.24
N THR A 16 10.01 1.76 -1.01
CA THR A 16 10.74 0.50 -0.77
C THR A 16 12.07 0.47 -1.51
N ASN A 17 12.95 -0.46 -1.15
CA ASN A 17 14.12 -0.74 -1.96
C ASN A 17 13.70 -1.11 -3.39
N VAL A 18 14.37 -0.50 -4.37
CA VAL A 18 14.17 -0.81 -5.79
C VAL A 18 15.17 -1.91 -6.18
N PRO A 19 14.70 -3.05 -6.72
CA PRO A 19 15.60 -4.12 -7.18
C PRO A 19 16.55 -3.67 -8.28
N ASP A 20 17.78 -4.19 -8.30
CA ASP A 20 18.76 -3.88 -9.35
C ASP A 20 18.22 -4.22 -10.76
N ARG A 21 17.38 -5.25 -10.91
CA ARG A 21 16.71 -5.59 -12.17
C ARG A 21 15.78 -4.47 -12.65
N VAL A 22 15.00 -3.91 -11.74
CA VAL A 22 14.11 -2.78 -12.05
C VAL A 22 14.91 -1.53 -12.40
N LEU A 23 15.97 -1.22 -11.64
CA LEU A 23 16.84 -0.08 -11.95
C LEU A 23 17.48 -0.22 -13.34
N ARG A 24 18.01 -1.40 -13.69
CA ARG A 24 18.57 -1.65 -15.04
C ARG A 24 17.50 -1.57 -16.13
N ALA A 25 16.28 -2.03 -15.87
CA ALA A 25 15.19 -1.90 -16.84
C ALA A 25 14.79 -0.44 -17.08
N MET A 26 14.97 0.43 -16.09
CA MET A 26 14.70 1.88 -16.21
C MET A 26 15.83 2.64 -16.91
N ASP A 27 17.04 2.08 -16.96
CA ASP A 27 18.22 2.68 -17.62
C ASP A 27 18.19 2.41 -19.13
N MET A 28 17.13 2.89 -19.78
CA MET A 28 16.88 2.75 -21.21
C MET A 28 16.68 4.11 -21.87
N PRO A 29 17.08 4.29 -23.13
CA PRO A 29 16.72 5.48 -23.89
C PRO A 29 15.21 5.69 -23.92
N THR A 30 14.82 6.96 -23.90
CA THR A 30 13.40 7.32 -24.05
C THR A 30 12.93 6.98 -25.47
N LEU A 31 11.76 6.33 -25.56
CA LEU A 31 11.09 6.01 -26.81
C LEU A 31 10.16 7.15 -27.28
N ASP A 32 9.88 7.17 -28.59
CA ASP A 32 8.73 7.90 -29.09
C ASP A 32 7.44 7.27 -28.54
N HIS A 33 6.79 8.01 -27.64
CA HIS A 33 5.58 7.54 -26.93
C HIS A 33 4.32 7.44 -27.83
N ARG A 34 4.44 7.75 -29.13
CA ARG A 34 3.43 7.53 -30.18
C ARG A 34 3.83 6.46 -31.18
N GLY A 35 5.03 5.92 -31.05
CA GLY A 35 5.55 4.87 -31.91
C GLY A 35 5.05 3.46 -31.53
N PRO A 36 5.21 2.49 -32.44
CA PRO A 36 4.73 1.13 -32.23
C PRO A 36 5.42 0.41 -31.07
N GLU A 37 6.72 0.63 -30.85
CA GLU A 37 7.49 0.05 -29.73
C GLU A 37 6.95 0.50 -28.39
N PHE A 38 6.49 1.76 -28.28
CA PHE A 38 5.86 2.23 -27.06
C PHE A 38 4.49 1.58 -26.83
N ALA A 39 3.71 1.36 -27.89
CA ALA A 39 2.42 0.68 -27.77
C ALA A 39 2.56 -0.74 -27.21
N GLU A 40 3.61 -1.48 -27.61
CA GLU A 40 3.92 -2.79 -27.02
C GLU A 40 4.19 -2.70 -25.52
N LEU A 41 4.99 -1.73 -25.09
CA LEU A 41 5.24 -1.46 -23.69
C LEU A 41 3.94 -1.10 -22.94
N GLY A 42 3.13 -0.22 -23.53
CA GLY A 42 1.83 0.20 -23.00
C GLY A 42 0.90 -0.98 -22.76
N PHE A 43 0.69 -1.83 -23.78
CA PHE A 43 -0.13 -3.03 -23.64
C PHE A 43 0.42 -3.99 -22.59
N ALA A 44 1.74 -4.21 -22.56
CA ALA A 44 2.36 -5.11 -21.60
C ALA A 44 2.12 -4.67 -20.14
N VAL A 45 2.29 -3.37 -19.83
CA VAL A 45 2.09 -2.87 -18.47
C VAL A 45 0.61 -2.81 -18.08
N LEU A 46 -0.30 -2.45 -19.00
CA LEU A 46 -1.74 -2.44 -18.76
C LEU A 46 -2.26 -3.85 -18.43
N ALA A 47 -1.94 -4.83 -19.28
CA ALA A 47 -2.31 -6.23 -19.05
C ALA A 47 -1.64 -6.81 -17.79
N GLY A 48 -0.39 -6.44 -17.53
CA GLY A 48 0.32 -6.84 -16.32
C GLY A 48 -0.34 -6.31 -15.06
N MET A 49 -0.72 -5.04 -15.04
CA MET A 49 -1.41 -4.44 -13.89
C MET A 49 -2.81 -5.06 -13.67
N GLN A 50 -3.52 -5.44 -14.73
CA GLN A 50 -4.76 -6.20 -14.57
C GLN A 50 -4.53 -7.51 -13.80
N ARG A 51 -3.45 -8.24 -14.11
CA ARG A 51 -3.11 -9.47 -13.37
C ARG A 51 -2.73 -9.21 -11.93
N VAL A 52 -1.99 -8.12 -11.66
CA VAL A 52 -1.60 -7.75 -10.29
C VAL A 52 -2.80 -7.33 -9.44
N PHE A 53 -3.77 -6.63 -10.01
CA PHE A 53 -5.03 -6.28 -9.33
C PHE A 53 -6.04 -7.43 -9.30
N ARG A 54 -5.80 -8.51 -10.01
CA ARG A 54 -6.77 -9.62 -10.19
C ARG A 54 -8.09 -9.10 -10.78
N THR A 55 -8.00 -8.37 -11.90
CA THR A 55 -9.16 -7.79 -12.59
C THR A 55 -9.11 -8.02 -14.09
N LYS A 56 -10.28 -8.11 -14.71
CA LYS A 56 -10.49 -8.03 -16.16
C LYS A 56 -10.86 -6.61 -16.62
N GLN A 57 -11.08 -5.73 -15.66
CA GLN A 57 -11.52 -4.37 -15.87
C GLN A 57 -10.32 -3.44 -16.18
N PRO A 58 -10.55 -2.23 -16.71
CA PRO A 58 -9.47 -1.28 -16.98
C PRO A 58 -8.66 -0.92 -15.73
N VAL A 59 -7.34 -0.86 -15.90
CA VAL A 59 -6.42 -0.27 -14.93
C VAL A 59 -5.81 0.98 -15.56
N ILE A 60 -6.06 2.11 -14.94
CA ILE A 60 -5.60 3.42 -15.40
C ILE A 60 -4.28 3.74 -14.70
N ILE A 61 -3.27 4.14 -15.47
CA ILE A 61 -1.93 4.46 -14.98
C ILE A 61 -1.69 5.96 -15.19
N PHE A 62 -1.31 6.67 -14.13
CA PHE A 62 -0.96 8.09 -14.17
C PHE A 62 0.50 8.32 -13.78
N PRO A 63 1.24 9.20 -14.46
CA PRO A 63 2.45 9.81 -13.92
C PRO A 63 2.09 10.62 -12.67
N SER A 64 2.17 9.99 -11.49
CA SER A 64 1.64 10.55 -10.24
C SER A 64 2.14 9.78 -9.02
N SER A 65 1.51 10.00 -7.90
CA SER A 65 1.63 9.25 -6.64
C SER A 65 0.30 8.61 -6.27
N GLY A 66 0.27 7.80 -5.21
CA GLY A 66 -0.98 7.32 -4.63
C GLY A 66 -1.94 8.46 -4.24
N THR A 67 -1.40 9.60 -3.80
CA THR A 67 -2.20 10.80 -3.47
C THR A 67 -2.95 11.34 -4.70
N GLY A 68 -2.27 11.44 -5.86
CA GLY A 68 -2.95 11.84 -7.10
C GLY A 68 -3.93 10.78 -7.59
N ALA A 69 -3.66 9.49 -7.34
CA ALA A 69 -4.61 8.42 -7.66
C ALA A 69 -5.88 8.46 -6.77
N TRP A 70 -5.78 8.92 -5.50
CA TRP A 70 -6.96 9.24 -4.68
C TRP A 70 -7.79 10.37 -5.30
N GLU A 71 -7.11 11.44 -5.72
CA GLU A 71 -7.75 12.57 -6.38
C GLU A 71 -8.45 12.12 -7.67
N ALA A 72 -7.73 11.40 -8.55
CA ALA A 72 -8.29 10.84 -9.78
C ALA A 72 -9.53 9.99 -9.52
N ALA A 73 -9.49 9.12 -8.50
CA ALA A 73 -10.63 8.29 -8.12
C ALA A 73 -11.85 9.14 -7.73
N MET A 74 -11.65 10.14 -6.86
CA MET A 74 -12.75 10.97 -6.38
C MET A 74 -13.39 11.83 -7.48
N VAL A 75 -12.59 12.55 -8.27
CA VAL A 75 -13.14 13.47 -9.28
C VAL A 75 -13.88 12.76 -10.42
N ASN A 76 -13.61 11.46 -10.62
CA ASN A 76 -14.33 10.69 -11.63
C ASN A 76 -15.72 10.25 -11.17
N VAL A 77 -15.88 9.89 -9.89
CA VAL A 77 -17.13 9.24 -9.43
C VAL A 77 -17.93 10.07 -8.43
N LEU A 78 -17.42 11.22 -7.99
CA LEU A 78 -18.07 12.08 -6.99
C LEU A 78 -18.13 13.53 -7.48
N ALA A 79 -19.16 14.25 -7.04
CA ALA A 79 -19.37 15.67 -7.27
C ALA A 79 -19.41 16.44 -5.94
N PRO A 80 -19.12 17.76 -5.92
CA PRO A 80 -19.28 18.58 -4.71
C PRO A 80 -20.65 18.42 -4.05
N GLY A 81 -20.69 18.16 -2.75
CA GLY A 81 -21.90 17.89 -1.97
C GLY A 81 -22.26 16.41 -1.85
N ASP A 82 -21.64 15.52 -2.64
CA ASP A 82 -21.86 14.08 -2.47
C ASP A 82 -21.38 13.59 -1.10
N LYS A 83 -22.20 12.74 -0.47
CA LYS A 83 -21.86 12.16 0.82
C LYS A 83 -21.00 10.92 0.67
N VAL A 84 -19.93 10.84 1.48
CA VAL A 84 -19.02 9.70 1.54
C VAL A 84 -18.85 9.21 2.98
N LEU A 85 -18.76 7.89 3.16
CA LEU A 85 -18.47 7.27 4.46
C LEU A 85 -17.01 6.84 4.49
N MET A 86 -16.28 7.26 5.53
CA MET A 86 -14.87 6.94 5.73
C MET A 86 -14.61 6.58 7.20
N CYS A 87 -13.53 5.81 7.45
CA CYS A 87 -13.10 5.47 8.81
C CYS A 87 -11.72 6.02 9.11
N GLU A 88 -11.53 6.60 10.29
CA GLU A 88 -10.25 7.14 10.77
C GLU A 88 -9.34 6.01 11.27
N THR A 89 -8.80 5.19 10.37
CA THR A 89 -7.91 4.06 10.75
C THR A 89 -6.46 4.48 10.96
N GLY A 90 -6.10 5.70 10.54
CA GLY A 90 -4.77 6.27 10.69
C GLY A 90 -4.54 7.49 9.82
N GLN A 91 -3.26 7.86 9.64
CA GLN A 91 -2.88 9.08 8.94
C GLN A 91 -3.31 9.08 7.46
N PHE A 92 -3.26 7.93 6.77
CA PHE A 92 -3.61 7.89 5.35
C PHE A 92 -5.12 8.03 5.13
N ALA A 93 -5.94 7.50 6.03
CA ALA A 93 -7.37 7.79 6.06
C ALA A 93 -7.65 9.30 6.30
N VAL A 94 -6.94 9.94 7.22
CA VAL A 94 -7.04 11.38 7.47
C VAL A 94 -6.62 12.21 6.26
N LEU A 95 -5.53 11.82 5.57
CA LEU A 95 -5.08 12.51 4.35
C LEU A 95 -6.09 12.38 3.20
N TRP A 96 -6.67 11.19 3.02
CA TRP A 96 -7.68 10.97 1.99
C TRP A 96 -8.97 11.76 2.29
N ARG A 97 -9.41 11.77 3.56
CA ARG A 97 -10.47 12.67 4.00
C ARG A 97 -10.14 14.13 3.66
N GLY A 98 -8.92 14.60 3.92
CA GLY A 98 -8.51 15.97 3.61
C GLY A 98 -8.61 16.34 2.11
N ILE A 99 -8.49 15.36 1.21
CA ILE A 99 -8.77 15.54 -0.22
C ILE A 99 -10.28 15.67 -0.44
N ALA A 100 -11.09 14.80 0.17
CA ALA A 100 -12.55 14.86 0.10
C ALA A 100 -13.09 16.23 0.57
N ASP A 101 -12.56 16.75 1.69
CA ASP A 101 -12.93 18.08 2.23
C ASP A 101 -12.62 19.21 1.21
N LYS A 102 -11.47 19.14 0.51
CA LYS A 102 -11.08 20.11 -0.54
C LYS A 102 -12.02 20.04 -1.76
N PHE A 103 -12.51 18.86 -2.10
CA PHE A 103 -13.49 18.65 -3.16
C PHE A 103 -14.93 18.97 -2.72
N LYS A 104 -15.11 19.48 -1.50
CA LYS A 104 -16.43 19.85 -0.97
C LYS A 104 -17.39 18.65 -0.86
N LEU A 105 -16.87 17.47 -0.59
CA LEU A 105 -17.70 16.32 -0.27
C LEU A 105 -18.23 16.41 1.17
N ASP A 106 -19.41 15.84 1.41
CA ASP A 106 -19.97 15.67 2.76
C ASP A 106 -19.40 14.38 3.36
N VAL A 107 -18.41 14.53 4.25
CA VAL A 107 -17.66 13.38 4.79
C VAL A 107 -18.24 12.94 6.14
N ASP A 108 -18.87 11.77 6.15
CA ASP A 108 -19.21 11.05 7.37
C ASP A 108 -17.99 10.23 7.83
N PHE A 109 -17.27 10.73 8.87
CA PHE A 109 -15.98 10.18 9.29
C PHE A 109 -16.09 9.46 10.63
N ILE A 110 -16.03 8.12 10.63
CA ILE A 110 -16.07 7.29 11.83
C ILE A 110 -14.74 7.41 12.57
N PRO A 111 -14.71 7.96 13.81
CA PRO A 111 -13.47 8.13 14.56
C PRO A 111 -12.90 6.81 15.07
N SER A 112 -11.59 6.74 15.30
CA SER A 112 -10.93 5.58 15.90
C SER A 112 -9.70 6.00 16.74
N ASP A 113 -9.20 5.03 17.51
CA ASP A 113 -8.03 5.17 18.37
C ASP A 113 -6.69 4.92 17.63
N TRP A 114 -6.75 4.59 16.34
CA TRP A 114 -5.61 4.23 15.52
C TRP A 114 -4.90 2.92 15.93
N ARG A 115 -5.61 2.05 16.64
CA ARG A 115 -5.10 0.75 17.07
C ARG A 115 -5.80 -0.44 16.43
N HIS A 116 -6.84 -0.16 15.66
CA HIS A 116 -7.70 -1.17 15.01
C HIS A 116 -7.92 -0.81 13.54
N GLY A 117 -8.42 -1.78 12.75
CA GLY A 117 -8.98 -1.53 11.44
C GLY A 117 -10.28 -0.71 11.54
N ALA A 118 -10.99 -0.56 10.42
CA ALA A 118 -12.27 0.14 10.42
C ALA A 118 -13.32 -0.57 11.31
N ASP A 119 -14.11 0.22 12.02
CA ASP A 119 -15.25 -0.29 12.78
C ASP A 119 -16.39 -0.68 11.82
N LEU A 120 -16.42 -1.97 11.46
CA LEU A 120 -17.40 -2.50 10.53
C LEU A 120 -18.84 -2.46 11.09
N ALA A 121 -19.01 -2.55 12.41
CA ALA A 121 -20.32 -2.51 13.05
C ALA A 121 -20.92 -1.10 12.99
N GLU A 122 -20.12 -0.08 13.29
CA GLU A 122 -20.58 1.31 13.16
C GLU A 122 -20.78 1.70 11.69
N MET A 123 -19.94 1.18 10.77
CA MET A 123 -20.14 1.36 9.34
C MET A 123 -21.47 0.77 8.87
N GLU A 124 -21.80 -0.47 9.27
CA GLU A 124 -23.05 -1.13 8.95
C GLU A 124 -24.25 -0.34 9.46
N LYS A 125 -24.20 0.12 10.69
CA LYS A 125 -25.25 0.93 11.32
C LYS A 125 -25.54 2.21 10.53
N ARG A 126 -24.49 2.94 10.07
CA ARG A 126 -24.65 4.17 9.28
C ARG A 126 -25.25 3.89 7.91
N LEU A 127 -24.76 2.86 7.22
CA LEU A 127 -25.29 2.45 5.91
C LEU A 127 -26.73 1.94 6.02
N ALA A 128 -27.05 1.16 7.05
CA ALA A 128 -28.43 0.69 7.30
C ALA A 128 -29.39 1.84 7.65
N ALA A 129 -28.90 2.92 8.26
CA ALA A 129 -29.69 4.11 8.56
C ALA A 129 -29.92 5.01 7.35
N ASP A 130 -29.05 4.95 6.31
CA ASP A 130 -29.15 5.76 5.09
C ASP A 130 -30.20 5.22 4.09
N LYS A 131 -31.48 5.33 4.47
CA LYS A 131 -32.61 4.83 3.68
C LYS A 131 -32.77 5.53 2.32
N GLN A 132 -32.22 6.71 2.16
CA GLN A 132 -32.30 7.49 0.92
C GLN A 132 -31.08 7.31 0.02
N HIS A 133 -30.11 6.48 0.41
CA HIS A 133 -28.88 6.22 -0.30
C HIS A 133 -28.14 7.52 -0.64
N ALA A 134 -28.05 8.42 0.34
CA ALA A 134 -27.30 9.67 0.20
C ALA A 134 -25.79 9.42 0.12
N ILE A 135 -25.29 8.38 0.82
CA ILE A 135 -23.90 7.96 0.76
C ILE A 135 -23.60 7.38 -0.62
N LYS A 136 -22.73 8.07 -1.39
CA LYS A 136 -22.34 7.69 -2.77
C LYS A 136 -21.17 6.73 -2.80
N ALA A 137 -20.25 6.82 -1.83
CA ALA A 137 -19.11 5.93 -1.73
C ALA A 137 -18.74 5.62 -0.28
N VAL A 138 -18.22 4.42 -0.07
CA VAL A 138 -17.52 3.98 1.14
C VAL A 138 -16.05 3.90 0.77
N CYS A 139 -15.21 4.71 1.44
CA CYS A 139 -13.77 4.78 1.19
C CYS A 139 -13.02 4.15 2.37
N VAL A 140 -12.26 3.09 2.11
CA VAL A 140 -11.50 2.37 3.14
C VAL A 140 -10.03 2.23 2.78
N VAL A 141 -9.16 2.36 3.78
CA VAL A 141 -7.74 2.07 3.66
C VAL A 141 -7.53 0.60 4.01
N HIS A 142 -7.18 -0.22 3.01
CA HIS A 142 -6.96 -1.66 3.16
C HIS A 142 -5.81 -1.95 4.13
N ASN A 143 -4.67 -1.30 3.93
CA ASN A 143 -3.48 -1.42 4.77
C ASN A 143 -3.04 -0.03 5.25
N GLU A 144 -3.39 0.34 6.48
CA GLU A 144 -3.05 1.65 7.02
C GLU A 144 -1.57 1.69 7.42
N THR A 145 -0.78 2.36 6.58
CA THR A 145 0.69 2.37 6.69
C THR A 145 1.20 3.12 7.93
N SER A 146 0.39 3.97 8.53
CA SER A 146 0.79 4.70 9.74
C SER A 146 0.68 3.88 11.02
N THR A 147 -0.20 2.87 11.02
CA THR A 147 -0.53 2.08 12.22
C THR A 147 -0.17 0.60 12.08
N GLY A 148 -0.16 0.06 10.86
CA GLY A 148 -0.04 -1.37 10.60
C GLY A 148 -1.34 -2.13 10.82
N CYS A 149 -2.49 -1.43 10.77
CA CYS A 149 -3.81 -2.03 10.86
C CYS A 149 -4.39 -2.32 9.48
N VAL A 150 -5.02 -3.47 9.31
CA VAL A 150 -5.70 -3.89 8.09
C VAL A 150 -7.21 -3.77 8.26
N THR A 151 -7.88 -3.23 7.25
CA THR A 151 -9.34 -3.32 7.08
C THR A 151 -9.61 -4.25 5.91
N PRO A 152 -10.25 -5.42 6.10
CA PRO A 152 -10.52 -6.36 5.01
C PRO A 152 -11.58 -5.81 4.03
N PRO A 153 -11.26 -5.51 2.75
CA PRO A 153 -12.23 -4.94 1.81
C PRO A 153 -13.40 -5.88 1.51
N LEU A 154 -13.15 -7.19 1.47
CA LEU A 154 -14.20 -8.20 1.28
C LEU A 154 -15.28 -8.14 2.35
N GLU A 155 -14.91 -7.90 3.61
CA GLU A 155 -15.90 -7.78 4.70
C GLU A 155 -16.74 -6.49 4.55
N VAL A 156 -16.12 -5.40 4.06
CA VAL A 156 -16.83 -4.16 3.73
C VAL A 156 -17.81 -4.42 2.56
N ARG A 157 -17.41 -5.19 1.53
CA ARG A 157 -18.30 -5.56 0.41
C ARG A 157 -19.50 -6.38 0.92
N LYS A 158 -19.24 -7.43 1.71
CA LYS A 158 -20.29 -8.25 2.31
C LYS A 158 -21.27 -7.43 3.15
N LEU A 159 -20.76 -6.42 3.86
CA LEU A 159 -21.56 -5.50 4.65
C LEU A 159 -22.49 -4.67 3.74
N LEU A 160 -21.96 -4.04 2.68
CA LEU A 160 -22.76 -3.30 1.71
C LEU A 160 -23.85 -4.16 1.07
N ASP A 161 -23.53 -5.41 0.73
CA ASP A 161 -24.46 -6.37 0.13
C ASP A 161 -25.58 -6.76 1.12
N ARG A 162 -25.21 -7.02 2.38
CA ARG A 162 -26.17 -7.40 3.44
C ARG A 162 -27.20 -6.30 3.69
N VAL A 163 -26.76 -5.04 3.72
CA VAL A 163 -27.65 -3.89 3.88
C VAL A 163 -28.27 -3.42 2.56
N LYS A 164 -27.91 -4.06 1.43
CA LYS A 164 -28.36 -3.72 0.07
C LYS A 164 -28.09 -2.25 -0.29
N HIS A 165 -26.95 -1.71 0.13
CA HIS A 165 -26.60 -0.31 -0.11
C HIS A 165 -25.86 -0.14 -1.45
N PRO A 166 -26.30 0.78 -2.35
CA PRO A 166 -25.76 0.93 -3.71
C PRO A 166 -24.42 1.69 -3.77
N ALA A 167 -23.90 2.22 -2.68
CA ALA A 167 -22.65 2.99 -2.66
C ALA A 167 -21.50 2.25 -3.36
N LEU A 168 -20.61 3.02 -3.98
CA LEU A 168 -19.34 2.49 -4.50
C LEU A 168 -18.43 2.07 -3.33
N LEU A 169 -17.73 0.95 -3.48
CA LEU A 169 -16.63 0.59 -2.60
C LEU A 169 -15.31 1.06 -3.20
N MET A 170 -14.70 2.07 -2.59
CA MET A 170 -13.41 2.63 -2.97
C MET A 170 -12.33 2.18 -1.97
N VAL A 171 -11.28 1.55 -2.45
CA VAL A 171 -10.24 0.94 -1.61
C VAL A 171 -8.88 1.53 -1.90
N ASP A 172 -8.26 2.13 -0.88
CA ASP A 172 -6.83 2.42 -0.91
C ASP A 172 -6.05 1.13 -0.60
N THR A 173 -5.41 0.58 -1.61
CA THR A 173 -4.47 -0.54 -1.47
C THR A 173 -3.04 -0.12 -1.80
N ILE A 174 -2.69 1.17 -1.64
CA ILE A 174 -1.36 1.71 -1.98
C ILE A 174 -0.25 0.87 -1.35
N SER A 175 -0.35 0.53 -0.07
CA SER A 175 0.66 -0.30 0.61
C SER A 175 0.24 -1.77 0.75
N GLY A 176 -0.94 -2.14 0.22
CA GLY A 176 -1.43 -3.51 0.19
C GLY A 176 -1.06 -4.25 -1.10
N LEU A 177 -1.28 -3.59 -2.26
CA LEU A 177 -1.08 -4.21 -3.58
C LEU A 177 0.36 -4.73 -3.75
N GLY A 178 0.50 -5.97 -4.21
CA GLY A 178 1.80 -6.62 -4.38
C GLY A 178 2.49 -7.03 -3.08
N SER A 179 1.85 -6.86 -1.90
CA SER A 179 2.42 -7.26 -0.60
C SER A 179 1.47 -8.09 0.26
N MET A 180 0.19 -8.06 -0.04
CA MET A 180 -0.83 -8.89 0.61
C MET A 180 -1.92 -9.24 -0.39
N GLU A 181 -2.72 -10.24 -0.06
CA GLU A 181 -3.82 -10.70 -0.89
C GLU A 181 -4.73 -9.56 -1.32
N TYR A 182 -5.04 -9.52 -2.61
CA TYR A 182 -5.92 -8.53 -3.20
C TYR A 182 -6.60 -9.06 -4.45
N GLU A 183 -7.92 -9.03 -4.46
CA GLU A 183 -8.76 -9.62 -5.50
C GLU A 183 -9.85 -8.62 -5.91
N HIS A 184 -9.51 -7.68 -6.81
CA HIS A 184 -10.39 -6.56 -7.18
C HIS A 184 -11.78 -7.05 -7.62
N ASP A 185 -11.85 -7.93 -8.62
CA ASP A 185 -13.13 -8.40 -9.15
C ASP A 185 -13.85 -9.35 -8.18
N ALA A 186 -13.12 -10.32 -7.61
CA ALA A 186 -13.72 -11.32 -6.72
C ALA A 186 -14.25 -10.72 -5.42
N TRP A 187 -13.66 -9.63 -4.94
CA TRP A 187 -14.14 -8.91 -3.76
C TRP A 187 -15.18 -7.83 -4.08
N GLY A 188 -15.56 -7.65 -5.35
CA GLY A 188 -16.57 -6.69 -5.78
C GLY A 188 -16.19 -5.25 -5.46
N ILE A 189 -14.91 -4.90 -5.63
CA ILE A 189 -14.41 -3.56 -5.41
C ILE A 189 -14.75 -2.69 -6.63
N ASP A 190 -15.24 -1.48 -6.39
CA ASP A 190 -15.61 -0.58 -7.48
C ASP A 190 -14.43 0.28 -7.95
N VAL A 191 -13.59 0.76 -7.02
CA VAL A 191 -12.39 1.54 -7.33
C VAL A 191 -11.25 1.13 -6.41
N SER A 192 -10.14 0.70 -6.99
CA SER A 192 -8.89 0.48 -6.25
C SER A 192 -7.89 1.59 -6.54
N VAL A 193 -7.19 2.03 -5.49
CA VAL A 193 -6.12 3.03 -5.60
C VAL A 193 -4.80 2.41 -5.17
N ALA A 194 -3.76 2.55 -6.00
CA ALA A 194 -2.41 2.06 -5.68
C ALA A 194 -1.32 3.05 -6.13
N GLY A 195 -0.07 2.76 -5.72
CA GLY A 195 1.11 3.55 -6.08
C GLY A 195 2.33 2.68 -6.31
N SER A 196 3.29 3.17 -7.11
CA SER A 196 4.43 2.40 -7.59
C SER A 196 5.46 2.02 -6.52
N GLN A 197 5.64 2.86 -5.49
CA GLN A 197 6.78 2.81 -4.55
C GLN A 197 6.56 1.90 -3.34
N LYS A 198 5.65 0.95 -3.43
CA LYS A 198 5.28 0.01 -2.35
C LYS A 198 5.54 -1.44 -2.80
N GLY A 199 4.56 -2.31 -2.77
CA GLY A 199 4.70 -3.70 -3.20
C GLY A 199 5.11 -3.89 -4.65
N LEU A 200 4.93 -2.88 -5.50
CA LEU A 200 5.42 -2.91 -6.90
C LEU A 200 6.91 -2.60 -7.04
N MET A 201 7.62 -2.25 -5.97
CA MET A 201 9.09 -2.16 -5.93
C MET A 201 9.70 -1.15 -6.91
N LEU A 202 8.95 -0.13 -7.34
CA LEU A 202 9.46 0.95 -8.20
C LEU A 202 9.82 2.19 -7.39
N PRO A 203 10.53 3.15 -7.98
CA PRO A 203 10.56 4.52 -7.47
C PRO A 203 9.15 5.11 -7.42
N PRO A 204 8.91 6.16 -6.59
CA PRO A 204 7.71 6.98 -6.68
C PRO A 204 7.56 7.57 -8.08
N GLY A 205 6.33 7.70 -8.58
CA GLY A 205 6.08 8.37 -9.86
C GLY A 205 4.91 7.80 -10.67
N LEU A 206 4.33 6.67 -10.26
CA LEU A 206 3.10 6.16 -10.87
C LEU A 206 2.00 5.98 -9.83
N GLY A 207 0.79 6.39 -10.20
CA GLY A 207 -0.45 6.14 -9.48
C GLY A 207 -1.39 5.28 -10.34
N PHE A 208 -2.21 4.45 -9.71
CA PHE A 208 -3.07 3.48 -10.40
C PHE A 208 -4.50 3.55 -9.89
N ASN A 209 -5.47 3.45 -10.82
CA ASN A 209 -6.86 3.15 -10.51
C ASN A 209 -7.31 1.91 -11.27
N ALA A 210 -7.70 0.84 -10.58
CA ALA A 210 -8.49 -0.24 -11.17
C ALA A 210 -9.97 0.06 -10.92
N VAL A 211 -10.83 -0.08 -11.96
CA VAL A 211 -12.19 0.48 -11.93
C VAL A 211 -13.20 -0.51 -12.47
N SER A 212 -14.29 -0.75 -11.73
CA SER A 212 -15.39 -1.63 -12.13
C SER A 212 -16.27 -1.00 -13.23
N GLU A 213 -17.07 -1.82 -13.91
CA GLU A 213 -18.10 -1.33 -14.84
C GLU A 213 -19.08 -0.38 -14.16
N LYS A 214 -19.45 -0.66 -12.90
CA LYS A 214 -20.31 0.21 -12.09
C LYS A 214 -19.65 1.58 -11.87
N ALA A 215 -18.37 1.61 -11.48
CA ALA A 215 -17.63 2.87 -11.31
C ALA A 215 -17.50 3.65 -12.64
N LEU A 216 -17.26 2.95 -13.75
CA LEU A 216 -17.21 3.57 -15.09
C LEU A 216 -18.54 4.18 -15.51
N ALA A 217 -19.66 3.50 -15.20
CA ALA A 217 -21.00 4.05 -15.49
C ALA A 217 -21.26 5.32 -14.66
N VAL A 218 -20.89 5.34 -13.38
CA VAL A 218 -20.97 6.53 -12.51
C VAL A 218 -20.07 7.64 -13.05
N ALA A 219 -18.82 7.34 -13.41
CA ALA A 219 -17.88 8.33 -13.97
C ALA A 219 -18.37 8.95 -15.27
N LYS A 220 -19.04 8.18 -16.13
CA LYS A 220 -19.65 8.68 -17.37
C LYS A 220 -20.79 9.65 -17.11
N ALA A 221 -21.58 9.41 -16.06
CA ALA A 221 -22.72 10.25 -15.68
C ALA A 221 -22.31 11.46 -14.83
N ASN A 222 -21.12 11.47 -14.24
CA ASN A 222 -20.66 12.53 -13.35
C ASN A 222 -20.35 13.82 -14.14
N PRO A 223 -21.04 14.95 -13.86
CA PRO A 223 -20.83 16.21 -14.55
C PRO A 223 -19.59 16.98 -14.08
N GLY A 224 -18.85 16.46 -13.09
CA GLY A 224 -17.71 17.12 -12.47
C GLY A 224 -16.60 17.46 -13.50
N MET A 225 -15.99 18.64 -13.32
CA MET A 225 -14.87 19.07 -14.15
C MET A 225 -13.62 18.25 -13.84
N ARG A 226 -13.06 17.64 -14.86
CA ARG A 226 -11.79 16.91 -14.83
C ARG A 226 -11.14 16.98 -16.21
N SER A 227 -9.84 16.92 -16.24
CA SER A 227 -9.06 16.90 -17.49
C SER A 227 -7.98 15.84 -17.38
N TYR A 228 -6.87 16.15 -16.71
CA TYR A 228 -5.74 15.20 -16.55
C TYR A 228 -6.16 13.85 -15.97
N TRP A 229 -7.14 13.83 -15.06
CA TRP A 229 -7.62 12.64 -14.37
C TRP A 229 -8.78 11.91 -15.07
N ASP A 230 -9.21 12.31 -16.27
CA ASP A 230 -10.37 11.72 -16.94
C ASP A 230 -10.10 10.26 -17.34
N TRP A 231 -10.76 9.33 -16.67
CA TRP A 231 -10.62 7.89 -16.96
C TRP A 231 -11.06 7.53 -18.37
N GLN A 232 -12.10 8.18 -18.90
CA GLN A 232 -12.62 7.83 -20.23
C GLN A 232 -11.63 8.21 -21.31
N GLU A 233 -11.00 9.38 -21.19
CA GLU A 233 -9.96 9.80 -22.12
C GLU A 233 -8.76 8.85 -22.07
N VAL A 234 -8.25 8.55 -20.86
CA VAL A 234 -7.10 7.63 -20.70
C VAL A 234 -7.42 6.24 -21.25
N ILE A 235 -8.60 5.68 -20.94
CA ILE A 235 -9.03 4.36 -21.44
C ILE A 235 -9.13 4.39 -22.98
N GLY A 236 -9.58 5.51 -23.57
CA GLY A 236 -9.63 5.68 -25.02
C GLY A 236 -8.25 5.50 -25.67
N PHE A 237 -7.22 6.17 -25.13
CA PHE A 237 -5.84 6.05 -25.59
C PHE A 237 -5.23 4.67 -25.28
N ASN A 238 -5.52 4.10 -24.12
CA ASN A 238 -4.99 2.79 -23.70
C ASN A 238 -5.42 1.65 -24.65
N LYS A 239 -6.53 1.79 -25.38
CA LYS A 239 -6.94 0.85 -26.44
C LYS A 239 -5.92 0.77 -27.60
N LEU A 240 -5.08 1.78 -27.74
CA LEU A 240 -4.00 1.86 -28.72
C LEU A 240 -2.63 1.61 -28.09
N GLY A 241 -2.57 1.23 -26.81
CA GLY A 241 -1.32 1.08 -26.04
C GLY A 241 -0.64 2.41 -25.73
N THR A 242 -1.35 3.56 -25.86
CA THR A 242 -0.81 4.91 -25.66
C THR A 242 -1.52 5.64 -24.52
N PHE A 243 -1.10 6.88 -24.24
CA PHE A 243 -1.66 7.73 -23.18
C PHE A 243 -1.99 9.13 -23.74
N PRO A 244 -2.96 9.87 -23.17
CA PRO A 244 -3.33 11.20 -23.67
C PRO A 244 -2.27 12.27 -23.36
N TYR A 245 -1.34 11.98 -22.46
CA TYR A 245 -0.22 12.84 -22.05
C TYR A 245 1.11 12.13 -22.32
N THR A 246 2.22 12.87 -22.23
CA THR A 246 3.56 12.26 -22.28
C THR A 246 3.76 11.37 -21.04
N PRO A 247 3.90 10.05 -21.21
CA PRO A 247 4.02 9.12 -20.08
C PRO A 247 5.43 9.10 -19.48
N ALA A 248 5.54 8.61 -18.26
CA ALA A 248 6.82 8.37 -17.60
C ALA A 248 7.49 7.09 -18.14
N THR A 249 7.99 7.11 -19.39
CA THR A 249 8.43 5.94 -20.16
C THR A 249 9.41 5.05 -19.37
N ASN A 250 10.43 5.63 -18.74
CA ASN A 250 11.43 4.87 -17.98
C ASN A 250 10.81 4.15 -16.78
N LEU A 251 9.82 4.77 -16.10
CA LEU A 251 9.06 4.09 -15.05
C LEU A 251 8.19 2.95 -15.59
N LEU A 252 7.67 3.06 -16.80
CA LEU A 252 6.90 1.97 -17.44
C LEU A 252 7.80 0.77 -17.79
N TYR A 253 9.05 0.99 -18.21
CA TYR A 253 10.03 -0.10 -18.34
C TYR A 253 10.27 -0.80 -17.00
N GLY A 254 10.48 -0.01 -15.94
CA GLY A 254 10.63 -0.55 -14.58
C GLY A 254 9.38 -1.30 -14.13
N LEU A 255 8.18 -0.79 -14.43
CA LEU A 255 6.91 -1.43 -14.09
C LEU A 255 6.75 -2.78 -14.78
N ARG A 256 7.09 -2.87 -16.09
CA ARG A 256 7.09 -4.16 -16.81
C ARG A 256 7.99 -5.18 -16.14
N GLU A 257 9.19 -4.78 -15.73
CA GLU A 257 10.13 -5.67 -15.04
C GLU A 257 9.65 -6.05 -13.63
N ALA A 258 9.10 -5.11 -12.87
CA ALA A 258 8.55 -5.38 -11.55
C ALA A 258 7.36 -6.36 -11.60
N ILE A 259 6.47 -6.20 -12.58
CA ILE A 259 5.36 -7.15 -12.82
C ILE A 259 5.93 -8.54 -13.11
N LYS A 260 6.93 -8.65 -14.00
CA LYS A 260 7.58 -9.91 -14.32
C LYS A 260 8.18 -10.58 -13.07
N MET A 261 8.84 -9.81 -12.19
CA MET A 261 9.38 -10.34 -10.92
C MET A 261 8.28 -10.86 -9.99
N LEU A 262 7.14 -10.16 -9.90
CA LEU A 262 5.99 -10.62 -9.10
C LEU A 262 5.38 -11.90 -9.69
N GLU A 263 5.32 -12.02 -11.02
CA GLU A 263 4.83 -13.22 -11.72
C GLU A 263 5.78 -14.40 -11.58
N GLU A 264 7.09 -14.18 -11.64
CA GLU A 264 8.12 -15.21 -11.41
C GLU A 264 8.05 -15.82 -10.00
N GLU A 265 7.79 -14.99 -8.97
CA GLU A 265 7.59 -15.47 -7.60
C GLU A 265 6.18 -16.08 -7.41
N ALA A 266 5.21 -15.69 -8.20
CA ALA A 266 3.77 -15.81 -8.03
C ALA A 266 3.21 -14.98 -6.86
N LEU A 267 2.10 -14.27 -7.07
CA LEU A 267 1.56 -13.33 -6.06
C LEU A 267 1.24 -14.01 -4.73
N GLU A 268 0.75 -15.25 -4.76
CA GLU A 268 0.44 -16.03 -3.56
C GLU A 268 1.69 -16.31 -2.70
N ASN A 269 2.83 -16.55 -3.35
CA ASN A 269 4.12 -16.72 -2.67
C ASN A 269 4.64 -15.38 -2.13
N VAL A 270 4.47 -14.30 -2.89
CA VAL A 270 4.78 -12.94 -2.42
C VAL A 270 3.99 -12.61 -1.15
N TRP A 271 2.69 -12.87 -1.13
CA TRP A 271 1.83 -12.66 0.06
C TRP A 271 2.25 -13.53 1.24
N THR A 272 2.56 -14.80 0.98
CA THR A 272 3.04 -15.75 2.01
C THR A 272 4.37 -15.29 2.61
N ARG A 273 5.31 -14.84 1.77
CA ARG A 273 6.59 -14.27 2.22
C ARG A 273 6.40 -13.06 3.13
N HIS A 274 5.53 -12.13 2.76
CA HIS A 274 5.23 -10.96 3.58
C HIS A 274 4.57 -11.35 4.91
N LYS A 275 3.60 -12.28 4.91
CA LYS A 275 2.98 -12.80 6.14
C LYS A 275 4.03 -13.42 7.07
N ARG A 276 4.98 -14.19 6.53
CA ARG A 276 6.05 -14.83 7.29
C ARG A 276 7.02 -13.81 7.89
N HIS A 277 7.46 -12.82 7.11
CA HIS A 277 8.31 -11.72 7.60
C HIS A 277 7.63 -10.90 8.70
N SER A 278 6.36 -10.63 8.53
CA SER A 278 5.53 -9.96 9.53
C SER A 278 5.42 -10.77 10.84
N ALA A 279 5.25 -12.09 10.75
CA ALA A 279 5.22 -12.98 11.92
C ALA A 279 6.56 -12.99 12.66
N ALA A 280 7.68 -13.09 11.92
CA ALA A 280 9.02 -13.05 12.48
C ALA A 280 9.32 -11.72 13.18
N THR A 281 8.94 -10.60 12.58
CA THR A 281 9.07 -9.27 13.18
C THR A 281 8.31 -9.18 14.50
N ARG A 282 7.07 -9.65 14.56
CA ARG A 282 6.27 -9.65 15.81
C ARG A 282 6.80 -10.59 16.86
N ALA A 283 7.40 -11.73 16.47
CA ALA A 283 8.08 -12.61 17.42
C ALA A 283 9.23 -11.88 18.13
N ALA A 284 10.03 -11.10 17.38
CA ALA A 284 11.07 -10.26 17.96
C ALA A 284 10.50 -9.22 18.93
N ILE A 285 9.48 -8.48 18.53
CA ILE A 285 8.83 -7.42 19.32
C ILE A 285 8.29 -8.00 20.64
N LYS A 286 7.68 -9.19 20.59
CA LYS A 286 7.15 -9.89 21.77
C LYS A 286 8.26 -10.24 22.76
N VAL A 287 9.43 -10.72 22.29
CA VAL A 287 10.58 -11.01 23.15
C VAL A 287 11.16 -9.74 23.74
N TRP A 288 11.30 -8.66 22.95
CA TRP A 288 11.72 -7.36 23.45
C TRP A 288 10.80 -6.82 24.55
N GLY A 289 9.56 -7.31 24.64
CA GLY A 289 8.56 -6.81 25.60
C GLY A 289 7.97 -5.47 25.15
N LEU A 290 8.09 -5.12 23.87
CA LEU A 290 7.49 -3.94 23.27
C LEU A 290 6.08 -4.24 22.75
N GLU A 291 5.30 -3.20 22.56
CA GLU A 291 3.91 -3.30 22.08
C GLU A 291 3.81 -2.90 20.60
N THR A 292 2.98 -3.60 19.84
CA THR A 292 2.60 -3.18 18.47
C THR A 292 1.59 -2.03 18.51
N GLN A 293 1.65 -1.13 17.53
CA GLN A 293 0.65 -0.06 17.40
C GLN A 293 -0.73 -0.64 17.07
N CYS A 294 -0.82 -1.59 16.14
CA CYS A 294 -2.04 -2.37 15.95
C CYS A 294 -2.25 -3.29 17.15
N ALA A 295 -3.40 -3.22 17.79
CA ALA A 295 -3.72 -4.00 18.99
C ALA A 295 -4.38 -5.35 18.67
N ASP A 296 -5.07 -5.44 17.50
CA ASP A 296 -5.78 -6.65 17.09
C ASP A 296 -4.88 -7.55 16.23
N PRO A 297 -4.55 -8.76 16.70
CA PRO A 297 -3.79 -9.72 15.90
C PRO A 297 -4.43 -10.10 14.56
N ALA A 298 -5.74 -10.07 14.44
CA ALA A 298 -6.46 -10.36 13.20
C ALA A 298 -6.31 -9.24 12.16
N ALA A 299 -6.00 -8.02 12.62
CA ALA A 299 -5.81 -6.84 11.78
C ALA A 299 -4.32 -6.51 11.54
N TYR A 300 -3.38 -7.39 11.85
CA TYR A 300 -1.96 -7.12 11.62
C TYR A 300 -1.60 -7.04 10.15
N SER A 301 -0.90 -5.96 9.78
CA SER A 301 -0.36 -5.78 8.44
C SER A 301 0.73 -6.80 8.10
N PRO A 302 0.68 -7.44 6.92
CA PRO A 302 1.81 -8.22 6.38
C PRO A 302 2.97 -7.35 5.89
N ALA A 303 2.75 -6.06 5.61
CA ALA A 303 3.71 -5.19 4.93
C ALA A 303 4.58 -4.35 5.88
N LEU A 304 4.10 -4.09 7.09
CA LEU A 304 4.81 -3.31 8.10
C LEU A 304 4.36 -3.64 9.51
N THR A 305 5.20 -3.28 10.49
CA THR A 305 4.85 -3.33 11.91
C THR A 305 5.15 -1.99 12.57
N GLY A 306 4.13 -1.33 13.13
CA GLY A 306 4.30 -0.20 14.03
C GLY A 306 4.66 -0.68 15.43
N VAL A 307 5.72 -0.13 16.02
CA VAL A 307 6.23 -0.51 17.35
C VAL A 307 6.14 0.70 18.27
N ARG A 308 5.48 0.54 19.40
CA ARG A 308 5.37 1.56 20.43
C ARG A 308 6.61 1.54 21.31
N VAL A 309 7.18 2.71 21.57
CA VAL A 309 8.18 2.84 22.63
C VAL A 309 7.48 3.03 23.98
N PRO A 310 8.10 2.57 25.10
CA PRO A 310 7.54 2.80 26.42
C PRO A 310 7.43 4.29 26.76
N ASP A 311 6.51 4.64 27.66
CA ASP A 311 6.33 6.02 28.13
C ASP A 311 7.65 6.58 28.66
N GLY A 312 7.89 7.86 28.40
CA GLY A 312 9.15 8.54 28.75
C GLY A 312 10.27 8.39 27.71
N HIS A 313 10.05 7.61 26.64
CA HIS A 313 10.99 7.45 25.53
C HIS A 313 10.44 8.05 24.23
N ASP A 314 11.35 8.50 23.35
CA ASP A 314 11.01 9.13 22.06
C ASP A 314 11.45 8.24 20.90
N ALA A 315 10.48 7.77 20.10
CA ALA A 315 10.70 6.96 18.93
C ALA A 315 11.51 7.69 17.83
N ASP A 316 11.41 9.01 17.72
CA ASP A 316 12.18 9.76 16.72
C ASP A 316 13.65 9.90 17.15
N ALA A 317 13.93 10.08 18.45
CA ALA A 317 15.29 10.02 18.99
C ALA A 317 15.91 8.61 18.79
N PHE A 318 15.15 7.54 19.03
CA PHE A 318 15.58 6.17 18.74
C PHE A 318 15.94 5.98 17.26
N ARG A 319 15.07 6.40 16.35
CA ARG A 319 15.31 6.29 14.90
C ARG A 319 16.57 7.05 14.46
N LYS A 320 16.83 8.21 15.08
CA LYS A 320 18.06 8.98 14.84
C LYS A 320 19.31 8.17 15.25
N VAL A 321 19.29 7.52 16.40
CA VAL A 321 20.40 6.64 16.84
C VAL A 321 20.64 5.52 15.84
N VAL A 322 19.57 4.84 15.38
CA VAL A 322 19.67 3.75 14.39
C VAL A 322 20.25 4.23 13.06
N LEU A 323 19.79 5.40 12.58
CA LEU A 323 20.29 6.01 11.34
C LEU A 323 21.78 6.37 11.46
N GLU A 324 22.17 7.06 12.53
CA GLU A 324 23.54 7.55 12.72
C GLU A 324 24.56 6.44 12.98
N LYS A 325 24.15 5.34 13.63
CA LYS A 325 25.04 4.25 14.01
C LYS A 325 25.11 3.12 12.99
N PHE A 326 24.01 2.84 12.29
CA PHE A 326 23.89 1.65 11.44
C PHE A 326 23.51 1.97 9.99
N ASP A 327 23.40 3.25 9.62
CA ASP A 327 22.92 3.67 8.30
C ASP A 327 21.60 2.98 7.92
N MET A 328 20.66 2.88 8.89
CA MET A 328 19.37 2.25 8.71
C MET A 328 18.23 3.22 8.95
N SER A 329 17.36 3.41 7.96
CA SER A 329 16.14 4.21 8.08
C SER A 329 14.97 3.34 8.53
N LEU A 330 14.32 3.76 9.62
CA LEU A 330 13.03 3.22 10.08
C LEU A 330 11.92 4.26 9.88
N GLY A 331 10.69 3.81 9.68
CA GLY A 331 9.53 4.70 9.52
C GLY A 331 9.25 5.51 10.78
N THR A 332 8.92 6.81 10.63
CA THR A 332 8.49 7.68 11.74
C THR A 332 7.04 7.42 12.12
N GLY A 333 6.67 7.62 13.35
CA GLY A 333 5.28 7.80 13.75
C GLY A 333 4.69 9.06 13.09
N LEU A 334 3.45 8.99 12.63
CA LEU A 334 2.78 10.09 11.94
C LEU A 334 1.67 10.67 12.83
N ASN A 335 1.54 12.00 12.84
CA ASN A 335 0.46 12.74 13.53
C ASN A 335 0.24 12.24 14.98
N LYS A 336 -0.91 11.62 15.31
CA LYS A 336 -1.28 11.15 16.67
C LYS A 336 -0.26 10.22 17.33
N VAL A 337 0.56 9.53 16.54
CA VAL A 337 1.58 8.57 17.01
C VAL A 337 3.02 9.06 16.84
N LYS A 338 3.22 10.35 16.49
CA LYS A 338 4.55 10.96 16.38
C LYS A 338 5.28 10.91 17.72
N GLY A 339 6.56 10.54 17.68
CA GLY A 339 7.40 10.36 18.87
C GLY A 339 7.06 9.12 19.72
N LYS A 340 5.91 8.48 19.49
CA LYS A 340 5.45 7.32 20.26
C LYS A 340 5.68 5.97 19.55
N VAL A 341 5.78 6.00 18.21
CA VAL A 341 5.85 4.82 17.35
C VAL A 341 6.97 4.98 16.35
N PHE A 342 7.76 3.93 16.16
CA PHE A 342 8.57 3.75 14.97
C PHE A 342 7.98 2.59 14.13
N ARG A 343 8.27 2.56 12.83
CA ARG A 343 7.72 1.55 11.94
C ARG A 343 8.83 0.78 11.24
N ILE A 344 8.71 -0.55 11.26
CA ILE A 344 9.57 -1.46 10.52
C ILE A 344 8.82 -1.85 9.25
N GLY A 345 9.34 -1.45 8.07
CA GLY A 345 8.85 -1.93 6.79
C GLY A 345 9.44 -3.29 6.48
N HIS A 346 8.61 -4.24 6.04
CA HIS A 346 9.04 -5.54 5.54
C HIS A 346 8.27 -5.84 4.23
N ILE A 347 8.25 -4.84 3.37
CA ILE A 347 7.47 -4.76 2.13
C ILE A 347 8.38 -4.70 0.89
N GLY A 348 7.92 -5.25 -0.22
CA GLY A 348 8.59 -5.19 -1.52
C GLY A 348 9.67 -6.26 -1.70
N HIS A 349 10.78 -5.90 -2.32
CA HIS A 349 11.92 -6.80 -2.55
C HIS A 349 12.74 -6.98 -1.28
N PHE A 350 12.31 -7.93 -0.44
CA PHE A 350 12.79 -8.09 0.92
C PHE A 350 12.90 -9.57 1.27
N ASN A 351 14.06 -10.02 1.78
CA ASN A 351 14.32 -11.42 2.09
C ASN A 351 14.63 -11.63 3.60
N ASP A 352 14.79 -12.89 3.98
CA ASP A 352 15.01 -13.30 5.38
C ASP A 352 16.24 -12.62 6.00
N LEU A 353 17.36 -12.55 5.26
CA LEU A 353 18.59 -11.96 5.78
C LEU A 353 18.49 -10.44 5.94
N MET A 354 17.77 -9.76 5.02
CA MET A 354 17.46 -8.34 5.16
C MET A 354 16.62 -8.10 6.41
N LEU A 355 15.64 -8.97 6.69
CA LEU A 355 14.83 -8.89 7.91
C LEU A 355 15.68 -9.08 9.16
N ILE A 356 16.51 -10.12 9.20
CA ILE A 356 17.39 -10.38 10.36
C ILE A 356 18.36 -9.23 10.60
N GLY A 357 18.99 -8.70 9.54
CA GLY A 357 19.84 -7.50 9.63
C GLY A 357 19.08 -6.29 10.18
N THR A 358 17.85 -6.07 9.73
CA THR A 358 16.97 -5.01 10.22
C THR A 358 16.68 -5.17 11.71
N LEU A 359 16.25 -6.38 12.13
CA LEU A 359 15.90 -6.64 13.52
C LEU A 359 17.14 -6.58 14.45
N ALA A 360 18.31 -7.00 13.96
CA ALA A 360 19.57 -6.85 14.69
C ALA A 360 19.92 -5.37 14.89
N GLY A 361 19.79 -4.54 13.87
CA GLY A 361 19.98 -3.09 13.97
C GLY A 361 18.97 -2.43 14.92
N VAL A 362 17.72 -2.89 14.92
CA VAL A 362 16.70 -2.42 15.88
C VAL A 362 17.10 -2.79 17.32
N GLU A 363 17.43 -4.07 17.59
CA GLU A 363 17.79 -4.54 18.94
C GLU A 363 19.03 -3.80 19.48
N MET A 364 20.11 -3.67 18.68
CA MET A 364 21.27 -2.86 19.05
C MET A 364 20.92 -1.39 19.27
N GLY A 365 20.01 -0.86 18.47
CA GLY A 365 19.52 0.53 18.60
C GLY A 365 18.76 0.75 19.90
N LEU A 366 17.95 -0.22 20.34
CA LEU A 366 17.22 -0.18 21.61
C LEU A 366 18.19 -0.08 22.79
N ASP A 367 19.29 -0.86 22.77
CA ASP A 367 20.35 -0.78 23.78
C ASP A 367 21.01 0.61 23.80
N LEU A 368 21.43 1.11 22.64
CA LEU A 368 22.12 2.41 22.53
C LEU A 368 21.23 3.59 22.91
N ALA A 369 19.94 3.50 22.60
CA ALA A 369 18.94 4.51 22.97
C ALA A 369 18.44 4.35 24.41
N LYS A 370 18.92 3.31 25.15
CA LYS A 370 18.50 2.99 26.52
C LYS A 370 16.98 2.80 26.66
N ILE A 371 16.34 2.25 25.62
CA ILE A 371 14.93 1.88 25.67
C ILE A 371 14.81 0.55 26.40
N PRO A 372 14.01 0.45 27.49
CA PRO A 372 13.84 -0.80 28.23
C PRO A 372 13.31 -1.91 27.34
N HIS A 373 14.05 -3.01 27.23
CA HIS A 373 13.65 -4.19 26.47
C HIS A 373 14.41 -5.43 26.98
N ARG A 374 13.99 -6.60 26.55
CA ARG A 374 14.72 -7.87 26.75
C ARG A 374 15.45 -8.22 25.47
N SER A 375 16.69 -8.64 25.53
CA SER A 375 17.45 -9.12 24.37
C SER A 375 16.93 -10.48 23.86
N GLY A 376 17.31 -10.85 22.64
CA GLY A 376 17.00 -12.14 22.03
C GLY A 376 15.83 -12.14 21.06
N GLY A 377 15.30 -10.96 20.69
CA GLY A 377 14.24 -10.85 19.68
C GLY A 377 14.69 -11.32 18.31
N VAL A 378 15.95 -11.06 17.95
CA VAL A 378 16.53 -11.55 16.69
C VAL A 378 16.51 -13.09 16.63
N LEU A 379 16.84 -13.77 17.72
CA LEU A 379 16.80 -15.24 17.78
C LEU A 379 15.38 -15.77 17.61
N ALA A 380 14.39 -15.13 18.25
CA ALA A 380 12.99 -15.50 18.07
C ALA A 380 12.49 -15.33 16.62
N ALA A 381 12.92 -14.27 15.94
CA ALA A 381 12.63 -14.08 14.52
C ALA A 381 13.27 -15.19 13.66
N MET A 382 14.53 -15.55 13.94
CA MET A 382 15.22 -16.64 13.24
C MET A 382 14.50 -17.97 13.42
N ASP A 383 13.94 -18.26 14.60
CA ASP A 383 13.20 -19.50 14.83
C ASP A 383 11.93 -19.58 13.98
N VAL A 384 11.20 -18.47 13.83
CA VAL A 384 10.05 -18.38 12.92
C VAL A 384 10.49 -18.61 11.47
N LEU A 385 11.63 -18.04 11.05
CA LEU A 385 12.11 -18.14 9.65
C LEU A 385 12.67 -19.52 9.32
N LYS A 386 13.25 -20.24 10.29
CA LYS A 386 13.76 -21.62 10.10
C LYS A 386 12.67 -22.66 9.84
N GLY A 387 11.43 -22.45 10.31
CA GLY A 387 10.28 -23.31 10.06
C GLY A 387 9.75 -23.23 8.60
N ARG A 388 10.53 -22.64 7.69
CA ARG A 388 10.22 -22.49 6.29
C ARG A 388 10.24 -23.84 5.57
N ASP A 389 9.10 -24.26 5.02
CA ASP A 389 9.08 -25.15 3.87
C ASP A 389 9.63 -24.39 2.65
N ALA A 390 10.62 -24.96 1.97
CA ALA A 390 11.20 -24.32 0.79
C ALA A 390 10.08 -24.06 -0.22
N VAL A 391 9.92 -22.79 -0.63
CA VAL A 391 9.02 -22.45 -1.74
C VAL A 391 9.55 -23.20 -2.97
N PRO A 392 8.77 -24.07 -3.63
CA PRO A 392 9.22 -24.76 -4.81
C PRO A 392 9.62 -23.73 -5.88
N MET A 393 10.85 -23.81 -6.34
CA MET A 393 11.28 -22.98 -7.47
C MET A 393 10.44 -23.39 -8.69
N THR A 394 9.84 -22.42 -9.36
CA THR A 394 9.15 -22.68 -10.63
C THR A 394 10.18 -23.09 -11.68
N LYS A 395 9.78 -23.91 -12.66
CA LYS A 395 10.67 -24.39 -13.74
C LYS A 395 11.41 -23.26 -14.50
N ALA A 396 10.89 -22.02 -14.46
CA ALA A 396 11.50 -20.81 -15.03
C ALA A 396 12.72 -20.27 -14.23
N GLN A 397 12.96 -20.78 -13.02
CA GLN A 397 14.09 -20.34 -12.16
C GLN A 397 15.29 -21.30 -12.23
N VAL A 398 15.16 -22.41 -12.95
CA VAL A 398 16.18 -23.46 -13.08
C VAL A 398 16.85 -23.45 -14.47
N ALA A 399 16.41 -22.60 -15.38
CA ALA A 399 17.00 -22.35 -16.70
C ALA A 399 17.70 -20.99 -16.70
#